data_17214891206d0e58da2223c90badd498
#
_entry.id   17214891206d0e58da2223c90badd498
#
_cell.length_a   1.000
_cell.length_b   1.000
_cell.length_c   1.000
_cell.angle_alpha   90.00
_cell.angle_beta   90.00
_cell.angle_gamma   90.00
#
_symmetry.space_group_name_H-M   'P 1'
#
loop_
_entity.id
_entity.type
_entity.pdbx_description
1 polymer ?
#
loop_
_entity_poly.entity_id
_entity_poly.type
_entity_poly.pdbx_seq_one_letter_code
_entity_poly.pdbx_strand_id
1 'polypeptide(L)'
;MKINIEFPRKLLEVYNDACKPLCKKLKLPQTAFDILMFLGNNLQYQTARDIVKVRNIKANLVSINVDKLVKEGYLKREAIEGDRRKTKLVCTIKSQPVIREGQQLQQEFVNHLFDNITQNVI
;
A
#
# COMPACT_ATOMS: atom_id res chain seq x y z
N MET A 1 17.23 -11.36 22.42
CA MET A 1 16.16 -11.86 21.55
C MET A 1 16.66 -11.97 20.13
N LYS A 2 16.70 -13.18 19.62
CA LYS A 2 17.12 -13.39 18.24
C LYS A 2 15.94 -13.11 17.30
N ILE A 3 16.09 -12.13 16.43
CA ILE A 3 15.10 -11.86 15.42
C ILE A 3 15.31 -12.84 14.27
N ASN A 4 14.34 -13.70 14.06
CA ASN A 4 14.39 -14.67 12.97
C ASN A 4 13.91 -13.97 11.69
N ILE A 5 14.75 -14.00 10.64
CA ILE A 5 14.43 -13.40 9.34
C ILE A 5 13.16 -13.99 8.73
N GLU A 6 12.84 -15.23 9.07
CA GLU A 6 11.62 -15.89 8.56
C GLU A 6 10.33 -15.28 9.09
N PHE A 7 10.34 -14.68 10.27
CA PHE A 7 9.13 -14.11 10.88
C PHE A 7 8.57 -12.94 10.06
N PRO A 8 9.37 -11.93 9.68
CA PRO A 8 8.84 -10.86 8.82
C PRO A 8 8.35 -11.35 7.46
N ARG A 9 9.03 -12.35 6.89
CA ARG A 9 8.63 -12.92 5.60
C ARG A 9 7.27 -13.63 5.71
N LYS A 10 7.08 -14.44 6.74
CA LYS A 10 5.79 -15.11 6.98
C LYS A 10 4.68 -14.12 7.26
N LEU A 11 4.97 -13.07 8.01
CA LEU A 11 4.01 -12.01 8.31
C LEU A 11 3.55 -11.35 7.02
N LEU A 12 4.49 -11.04 6.12
CA LEU A 12 4.17 -10.44 4.83
C LEU A 12 3.34 -11.40 3.97
N GLU A 13 3.66 -12.68 3.96
CA GLU A 13 2.88 -13.68 3.23
C GLU A 13 1.44 -13.76 3.73
N VAL A 14 1.25 -13.80 5.04
CA VAL A 14 -0.08 -13.83 5.66
C VAL A 14 -0.87 -12.57 5.31
N TYR A 15 -0.22 -11.41 5.38
CA TYR A 15 -0.86 -10.15 5.01
C TYR A 15 -1.26 -10.15 3.52
N ASN A 16 -0.35 -10.57 2.64
CA ASN A 16 -0.65 -10.63 1.21
C ASN A 16 -1.80 -11.59 0.91
N ASP A 17 -1.84 -12.73 1.60
CA ASP A 17 -2.94 -13.68 1.47
C ASP A 17 -4.26 -13.06 1.94
N ALA A 18 -4.24 -12.28 3.01
CA ALA A 18 -5.43 -11.57 3.49
C ALA A 18 -5.92 -10.53 2.48
N CYS A 19 -5.01 -9.92 1.70
CA CYS A 19 -5.35 -8.92 0.69
C CYS A 19 -5.89 -9.52 -0.62
N LYS A 20 -5.63 -10.79 -0.90
CA LYS A 20 -5.98 -11.40 -2.19
C LYS A 20 -7.45 -11.24 -2.59
N PRO A 21 -8.44 -11.52 -1.73
CA PRO A 21 -9.84 -11.36 -2.14
C PRO A 21 -10.18 -9.94 -2.55
N LEU A 22 -9.67 -8.94 -1.80
CA LEU A 22 -9.91 -7.54 -2.10
C LEU A 22 -9.22 -7.13 -3.40
N CYS A 23 -7.96 -7.51 -3.57
CA CYS A 23 -7.22 -7.21 -4.80
C CYS A 23 -7.89 -7.82 -6.03
N LYS A 24 -8.41 -9.05 -5.90
CA LYS A 24 -9.16 -9.71 -6.96
C LYS A 24 -10.45 -8.97 -7.29
N LYS A 25 -11.20 -8.56 -6.27
CA LYS A 25 -12.43 -7.77 -6.44
C LYS A 25 -12.14 -6.46 -7.15
N LEU A 26 -11.06 -5.78 -6.78
CA LEU A 26 -10.68 -4.50 -7.35
C LEU A 26 -9.96 -4.63 -8.70
N LYS A 27 -9.54 -5.84 -9.06
CA LYS A 27 -8.73 -6.11 -10.24
C LYS A 27 -7.40 -5.34 -10.22
N LEU A 28 -6.81 -5.25 -9.04
CA LEU A 28 -5.51 -4.59 -8.83
C LEU A 28 -4.46 -5.61 -8.40
N PRO A 29 -3.25 -5.55 -8.99
CA PRO A 29 -2.12 -6.31 -8.44
C PRO A 29 -1.82 -5.88 -7.01
N GLN A 30 -1.23 -6.77 -6.22
CA GLN A 30 -0.87 -6.48 -4.84
C GLN A 30 -0.01 -5.22 -4.73
N THR A 31 0.97 -5.05 -5.61
CA THR A 31 1.86 -3.88 -5.57
C THR A 31 1.08 -2.59 -5.81
N ALA A 32 0.13 -2.58 -6.75
CA ALA A 32 -0.71 -1.40 -6.98
C ALA A 32 -1.56 -1.07 -5.74
N PHE A 33 -2.15 -2.09 -5.13
CA PHE A 33 -2.91 -1.92 -3.90
C PHE A 33 -2.03 -1.37 -2.77
N ASP A 34 -0.83 -1.93 -2.61
CA ASP A 34 0.12 -1.48 -1.59
C ASP A 34 0.50 -0.01 -1.78
N ILE A 35 0.74 0.41 -3.02
CA ILE A 35 1.07 1.80 -3.35
C ILE A 35 -0.10 2.72 -3.00
N LEU A 36 -1.31 2.34 -3.39
CA LEU A 36 -2.51 3.14 -3.11
C LEU A 36 -2.71 3.30 -1.60
N MET A 37 -2.59 2.21 -0.84
CA MET A 37 -2.72 2.24 0.62
C MET A 37 -1.62 3.06 1.28
N PHE A 38 -0.38 2.97 0.75
CA PHE A 38 0.74 3.77 1.26
C PHE A 38 0.45 5.27 1.12
N LEU A 39 0.00 5.68 -0.06
CA LEU A 39 -0.32 7.09 -0.31
C LEU A 39 -1.53 7.54 0.50
N GLY A 40 -2.54 6.68 0.63
CA GLY A 40 -3.74 7.00 1.41
C GLY A 40 -3.51 7.08 2.91
N ASN A 41 -2.56 6.28 3.43
CA ASN A 41 -2.26 6.24 4.86
C ASN A 41 -1.18 7.24 5.27
N ASN A 42 -0.40 7.77 4.34
CA ASN A 42 0.78 8.58 4.64
C ASN A 42 0.76 9.85 3.79
N LEU A 43 -0.05 10.82 4.19
CA LEU A 43 -0.29 12.03 3.41
C LEU A 43 0.96 12.90 3.21
N GLN A 44 2.00 12.71 4.03
CA GLN A 44 3.26 13.40 3.89
C GLN A 44 4.10 12.90 2.71
N TYR A 45 3.83 11.70 2.21
CA TYR A 45 4.53 11.13 1.06
C TYR A 45 3.64 11.25 -0.17
N GLN A 46 4.14 11.92 -1.21
CA GLN A 46 3.33 12.29 -2.36
C GLN A 46 3.97 11.99 -3.71
N THR A 47 5.17 11.41 -3.73
CA THR A 47 5.89 11.21 -5.00
C THR A 47 6.26 9.74 -5.22
N ALA A 48 6.50 9.39 -6.47
CA ALA A 48 6.99 8.05 -6.81
C ALA A 48 8.31 7.75 -6.11
N ARG A 49 9.17 8.77 -5.95
CA ARG A 49 10.43 8.63 -5.25
C ARG A 49 10.23 8.27 -3.78
N ASP A 50 9.23 8.86 -3.13
CA ASP A 50 8.88 8.51 -1.75
C ASP A 50 8.50 7.03 -1.64
N ILE A 51 7.72 6.53 -2.59
CA ILE A 51 7.32 5.13 -2.61
C ILE A 51 8.55 4.22 -2.73
N VAL A 52 9.45 4.54 -3.64
CA VAL A 52 10.68 3.76 -3.84
C VAL A 52 11.50 3.74 -2.55
N LYS A 53 11.70 4.91 -1.92
CA LYS A 53 12.56 5.02 -0.74
C LYS A 53 11.96 4.37 0.50
N VAL A 54 10.70 4.66 0.78
CA VAL A 54 10.06 4.24 2.04
C VAL A 54 9.58 2.79 1.97
N ARG A 55 9.02 2.38 0.83
CA ARG A 55 8.50 1.02 0.67
C ARG A 55 9.53 0.05 0.08
N ASN A 56 10.68 0.54 -0.34
CA ASN A 56 11.72 -0.28 -0.93
C ASN A 56 11.22 -1.10 -2.13
N ILE A 57 10.42 -0.47 -2.97
CA ILE A 57 9.92 -1.08 -4.21
C ILE A 57 10.76 -0.57 -5.36
N LYS A 58 11.12 -1.45 -6.29
CA LYS A 58 11.94 -1.05 -7.44
C LYS A 58 11.23 0.03 -8.27
N ALA A 59 12.01 1.00 -8.76
CA ALA A 59 11.48 2.17 -9.46
C ALA A 59 10.62 1.79 -10.67
N ASN A 60 11.02 0.76 -11.44
CA ASN A 60 10.24 0.32 -12.60
C ASN A 60 8.88 -0.26 -12.18
N LEU A 61 8.82 -0.98 -11.08
CA LEU A 61 7.56 -1.51 -10.55
C LEU A 61 6.65 -0.39 -10.05
N VAL A 62 7.22 0.62 -9.40
CA VAL A 62 6.46 1.80 -8.97
C VAL A 62 5.86 2.49 -10.19
N SER A 63 6.67 2.73 -11.23
CA SER A 63 6.22 3.39 -12.44
C SER A 63 5.07 2.66 -13.12
N ILE A 64 5.19 1.34 -13.31
CA ILE A 64 4.17 0.52 -13.95
C ILE A 64 2.86 0.55 -13.16
N ASN A 65 2.96 0.40 -11.84
CA ASN A 65 1.77 0.34 -11.00
C ASN A 65 1.11 1.70 -10.80
N VAL A 66 1.90 2.79 -10.73
CA VAL A 66 1.36 4.14 -10.70
C VAL A 66 0.62 4.44 -12.01
N ASP A 67 1.20 4.08 -13.15
CA ASP A 67 0.53 4.26 -14.45
C ASP A 67 -0.81 3.52 -14.48
N LYS A 68 -0.85 2.31 -13.96
CA LYS A 68 -2.10 1.54 -13.87
C LYS A 68 -3.13 2.24 -12.97
N LEU A 69 -2.72 2.71 -11.81
CA LEU A 69 -3.61 3.39 -10.87
C LEU A 69 -4.15 4.70 -11.46
N VAL A 70 -3.33 5.44 -12.21
CA VAL A 70 -3.77 6.65 -12.91
C VAL A 70 -4.77 6.29 -14.01
N LYS A 71 -4.45 5.27 -14.81
CA LYS A 71 -5.33 4.83 -15.89
C LYS A 71 -6.69 4.36 -15.36
N GLU A 72 -6.69 3.67 -14.24
CA GLU A 72 -7.93 3.17 -13.62
C GLU A 72 -8.68 4.26 -12.82
N GLY A 73 -8.10 5.47 -12.72
CA GLY A 73 -8.75 6.60 -12.07
C GLY A 73 -8.59 6.67 -10.56
N TYR A 74 -7.72 5.86 -9.96
CA TYR A 74 -7.49 5.89 -8.51
C TYR A 74 -6.51 6.95 -8.07
N LEU A 75 -5.57 7.32 -8.96
CA LEU A 75 -4.61 8.39 -8.72
C LEU A 75 -4.67 9.40 -9.85
N LYS A 76 -4.26 10.63 -9.56
CA LYS A 76 -3.99 11.64 -10.60
C LYS A 76 -2.62 12.25 -10.33
N ARG A 77 -2.00 12.74 -11.40
CA ARG A 77 -0.71 13.44 -11.33
C ARG A 77 -0.96 14.93 -11.35
N GLU A 78 -0.32 15.63 -10.41
CA GLU A 78 -0.36 17.10 -10.36
C GLU A 78 1.07 17.62 -10.35
N ALA A 79 1.32 18.73 -11.05
CA ALA A 79 2.62 19.40 -11.01
C ALA A 79 2.86 19.97 -9.62
N ILE A 80 4.11 19.88 -9.15
CA ILE A 80 4.52 20.50 -7.91
C ILE A 80 4.91 21.95 -8.23
N GLU A 81 4.29 22.89 -7.53
CA GLU A 81 4.59 24.30 -7.70
C GLU A 81 6.07 24.57 -7.40
N GLY A 82 6.75 25.23 -8.33
CA GLY A 82 8.16 25.56 -8.20
C GLY A 82 9.13 24.50 -8.69
N ASP A 83 8.68 23.30 -9.07
CA ASP A 83 9.56 22.28 -9.61
C ASP A 83 8.89 21.50 -10.74
N ARG A 84 9.25 21.82 -11.98
CA ARG A 84 8.71 21.16 -13.19
C ARG A 84 9.10 19.69 -13.31
N ARG A 85 10.11 19.24 -12.56
CA ARG A 85 10.62 17.87 -12.64
C ARG A 85 9.90 16.91 -11.71
N LYS A 86 9.15 17.42 -10.74
CA LYS A 86 8.47 16.61 -9.75
C LYS A 86 6.97 16.60 -9.98
N THR A 87 6.41 15.43 -9.87
CA THR A 87 4.97 15.21 -10.00
C THR A 87 4.44 14.66 -8.68
N LYS A 88 3.39 15.27 -8.20
CA LYS A 88 2.68 14.83 -7.01
C LYS A 88 1.60 13.83 -7.40
N LEU A 89 1.51 12.75 -6.65
CA LEU A 89 0.47 11.74 -6.82
C LEU A 89 -0.65 12.00 -5.83
N VAL A 90 -1.87 12.16 -6.32
CA VAL A 90 -3.03 12.50 -5.50
C VAL A 90 -4.07 11.40 -5.61
N CYS A 91 -4.54 10.91 -4.46
CA CYS A 91 -5.65 9.97 -4.40
C CYS A 91 -6.94 10.67 -4.83
N THR A 92 -7.67 10.05 -5.76
CA THR A 92 -8.91 10.62 -6.31
C THR A 92 -10.10 10.30 -5.40
N ILE A 93 -11.24 10.92 -5.70
CA ILE A 93 -12.50 10.61 -5.00
C ILE A 93 -12.84 9.12 -5.19
N LYS A 94 -12.61 8.59 -6.39
CA LYS A 94 -12.85 7.17 -6.70
C LYS A 94 -12.06 6.24 -5.77
N SER A 95 -10.85 6.65 -5.35
CA SER A 95 -10.00 5.83 -4.50
C SER A 95 -10.44 5.80 -3.03
N GLN A 96 -11.25 6.75 -2.58
CA GLN A 96 -11.58 6.87 -1.17
C GLN A 96 -12.30 5.64 -0.59
N PRO A 97 -13.32 5.08 -1.26
CA PRO A 97 -13.94 3.85 -0.76
C PRO A 97 -12.95 2.68 -0.70
N VAL A 98 -12.06 2.58 -1.69
CA VAL A 98 -11.03 1.53 -1.75
C VAL A 98 -10.06 1.67 -0.59
N ILE A 99 -9.60 2.89 -0.33
CA ILE A 99 -8.68 3.17 0.78
C ILE A 99 -9.34 2.80 2.12
N ARG A 100 -10.60 3.19 2.32
CA ARG A 100 -11.34 2.85 3.54
C ARG A 100 -11.49 1.35 3.72
N GLU A 101 -11.83 0.63 2.64
CA GLU A 101 -11.95 -0.83 2.67
C GLU A 101 -10.61 -1.49 2.99
N GLY A 102 -9.54 -0.97 2.39
CA GLY A 102 -8.19 -1.44 2.68
C GLY A 102 -7.76 -1.16 4.11
N GLN A 103 -8.10 0.01 4.65
CA GLN A 103 -7.81 0.36 6.04
C GLN A 103 -8.54 -0.57 7.01
N GLN A 104 -9.78 -0.92 6.71
CA GLN A 104 -10.54 -1.86 7.51
C GLN A 104 -9.89 -3.25 7.50
N LEU A 105 -9.47 -3.72 6.33
CA LEU A 105 -8.75 -4.99 6.19
C LEU A 105 -7.46 -4.97 7.01
N GLN A 106 -6.70 -3.89 6.94
CA GLN A 106 -5.45 -3.75 7.69
C GLN A 106 -5.70 -3.75 9.19
N GLN A 107 -6.75 -3.07 9.64
CA GLN A 107 -7.11 -3.04 11.06
C GLN A 107 -7.53 -4.43 11.56
N GLU A 108 -8.33 -5.14 10.80
CA GLU A 108 -8.73 -6.50 11.14
C GLU A 108 -7.53 -7.45 11.18
N PHE A 109 -6.60 -7.29 10.24
CA PHE A 109 -5.36 -8.06 10.21
C PHE A 109 -4.53 -7.82 11.48
N VAL A 110 -4.35 -6.56 11.87
CA VAL A 110 -3.60 -6.20 13.08
C VAL A 110 -4.29 -6.74 14.33
N ASN A 111 -5.60 -6.60 14.41
CA ASN A 111 -6.37 -7.11 15.55
C ASN A 111 -6.23 -8.63 15.68
N HIS A 112 -6.34 -9.35 14.57
CA HIS A 112 -6.20 -10.80 14.54
C HIS A 112 -4.79 -11.24 14.94
N LEU A 113 -3.78 -10.51 14.49
CA LEU A 113 -2.38 -10.77 14.83
C LEU A 113 -2.16 -10.59 16.33
N PHE A 114 -2.69 -9.52 16.95
CA PHE A 114 -2.57 -9.28 18.37
C PHE A 114 -3.28 -10.36 19.20
N ASP A 115 -4.47 -10.77 18.78
CA ASP A 115 -5.22 -11.83 19.45
C ASP A 115 -4.41 -13.13 19.46
N ASN A 116 -3.80 -13.49 18.35
CA ASN A 116 -2.98 -14.70 18.26
C ASN A 116 -1.73 -14.60 19.15
N ILE A 117 -1.08 -13.45 19.19
CA ILE A 117 0.09 -13.24 20.06
C ILE A 117 -0.32 -13.35 21.53
N THR A 118 -1.42 -12.72 21.91
CA THR A 118 -1.92 -12.74 23.28
C THR A 118 -2.26 -14.17 23.73
N GLN A 119 -2.90 -14.95 22.88
CA GLN A 119 -3.26 -16.33 23.18
C GLN A 119 -2.04 -17.24 23.35
N ASN A 120 -0.96 -16.95 22.65
CA ASN A 120 0.25 -17.77 22.68
C ASN A 120 1.21 -17.40 23.83
N VAL A 121 0.99 -16.28 24.50
CA VAL A 121 1.86 -15.78 25.57
C VAL A 121 1.37 -16.19 26.97
N ILE A 122 0.14 -16.67 27.06
CA ILE A 122 -0.44 -17.07 28.37
C ILE A 122 -0.07 -18.52 28.67
#